data_b67e94d152277c82ef3591a17f766e28
#
_entry.id   b67e94d152277c82ef3591a17f766e28
#
_cell.length_a   1.000
_cell.length_b   1.000
_cell.length_c   1.000
_cell.angle_alpha   90.00
_cell.angle_beta   90.00
_cell.angle_gamma   90.00
#
_symmetry.space_group_name_H-M   'P 1'
#
loop_
_entity.id
_entity.type
_entity.pdbx_description
1 polymer ?
#
loop_
_entity_poly.entity_id
_entity_poly.type
_entity_poly.pdbx_seq_one_letter_code
_entity_poly.pdbx_strand_id
1 'polypeptide(L)'
;MAKTLNIGMAGAGLSCAVIARELAEAGHRITVLEKRLHVAGNCHTERDPRSGVLVHVYGPHIFHTDDEEVWNLVNRYVTFRPYVNRVKATTGGRVFSLPINLLTINQFFGKTFSPSEARAFIESRADRSITEPQSFEEQALRFIGPELYEAFFKGYTLKQWEVDPKRLPASILKRLPVRFNYDDNYFFHRFQGMPEEGYTPLVQRLLDHPHITVQLGQGLGAADVARFDHVYWSGPLDGYYGFDEGRLPYRTLDFERFEGEGDMQGCAVMNYTDASVPYTRITEHKHFAPWESHERSVCYREFSRHCGPDDIPYYPVHLTEGDALLQRYQARARNERKVTFVGRLGTYRYMDMDVTIRAALDVARAALAG
;
A
#
# COMPACT_ATOMS: atom_id res chain seq x y z
N MET A 1 -11.87 33.98 19.35
CA MET A 1 -12.25 32.74 18.68
C MET A 1 -11.40 32.63 17.41
N ALA A 2 -10.80 31.50 17.14
CA ALA A 2 -10.08 31.27 15.88
C ALA A 2 -11.06 31.44 14.69
N LYS A 3 -10.56 31.95 13.57
CA LYS A 3 -11.36 32.14 12.34
C LYS A 3 -11.79 30.78 11.80
N THR A 4 -13.09 30.58 11.57
CA THR A 4 -13.59 29.41 10.83
C THR A 4 -13.13 29.50 9.37
N LEU A 5 -12.39 28.52 8.91
CA LEU A 5 -11.92 28.42 7.53
C LEU A 5 -12.86 27.53 6.69
N ASN A 6 -12.94 27.83 5.38
CA ASN A 6 -13.53 26.96 4.37
C ASN A 6 -12.45 26.19 3.64
N ILE A 7 -12.38 24.88 3.88
CA ILE A 7 -11.26 24.04 3.47
C ILE A 7 -11.71 23.01 2.43
N GLY A 8 -10.97 22.91 1.33
CA GLY A 8 -11.16 21.91 0.29
C GLY A 8 -10.28 20.68 0.48
N MET A 9 -10.84 19.48 0.24
CA MET A 9 -10.11 18.22 0.21
C MET A 9 -10.20 17.63 -1.20
N ALA A 10 -9.06 17.44 -1.86
CA ALA A 10 -8.99 16.75 -3.13
C ALA A 10 -8.77 15.24 -2.92
N GLY A 11 -9.87 14.50 -2.93
CA GLY A 11 -9.93 13.05 -2.67
C GLY A 11 -10.53 12.70 -1.31
N ALA A 12 -11.18 11.54 -1.24
CA ALA A 12 -11.83 10.97 -0.05
C ALA A 12 -11.12 9.70 0.46
N GLY A 13 -9.78 9.62 0.29
CA GLY A 13 -8.96 8.57 0.87
C GLY A 13 -8.60 8.84 2.34
N LEU A 14 -7.86 7.91 2.97
CA LEU A 14 -7.49 7.98 4.40
C LEU A 14 -6.84 9.31 4.79
N SER A 15 -5.90 9.84 4.01
CA SER A 15 -5.23 11.11 4.35
C SER A 15 -6.22 12.27 4.50
N CYS A 16 -7.04 12.50 3.46
CA CYS A 16 -8.02 13.60 3.50
C CYS A 16 -9.11 13.35 4.54
N ALA A 17 -9.55 12.10 4.74
CA ALA A 17 -10.59 11.78 5.72
C ALA A 17 -10.14 12.07 7.15
N VAL A 18 -8.92 11.72 7.52
CA VAL A 18 -8.35 12.03 8.85
C VAL A 18 -8.18 13.52 9.04
N ILE A 19 -7.58 14.23 8.08
CA ILE A 19 -7.41 15.69 8.16
C ILE A 19 -8.77 16.38 8.24
N ALA A 20 -9.73 15.96 7.43
CA ALA A 20 -11.08 16.52 7.42
C ALA A 20 -11.76 16.39 8.80
N ARG A 21 -11.65 15.22 9.44
CA ARG A 21 -12.20 14.98 10.78
C ARG A 21 -11.58 15.91 11.82
N GLU A 22 -10.25 15.94 11.91
CA GLU A 22 -9.53 16.75 12.89
C GLU A 22 -9.87 18.25 12.74
N LEU A 23 -9.90 18.77 11.52
CA LEU A 23 -10.18 20.17 11.25
C LEU A 23 -11.68 20.51 11.44
N ALA A 24 -12.58 19.58 11.15
CA ALA A 24 -14.02 19.75 11.37
C ALA A 24 -14.35 19.78 12.87
N GLU A 25 -13.71 18.94 13.68
CA GLU A 25 -13.84 18.95 15.15
C GLU A 25 -13.31 20.25 15.76
N ALA A 26 -12.34 20.91 15.10
CA ALA A 26 -11.87 22.25 15.47
C ALA A 26 -12.78 23.40 14.98
N GLY A 27 -13.90 23.09 14.31
CA GLY A 27 -14.92 24.08 13.90
C GLY A 27 -14.72 24.65 12.50
N HIS A 28 -13.84 24.09 11.69
CA HIS A 28 -13.68 24.47 10.28
C HIS A 28 -14.77 23.81 9.41
N ARG A 29 -15.08 24.41 8.24
CA ARG A 29 -15.99 23.87 7.25
C ARG A 29 -15.20 23.15 6.15
N ILE A 30 -15.53 21.90 5.90
CA ILE A 30 -14.79 21.02 5.02
C ILE A 30 -15.65 20.60 3.82
N THR A 31 -15.13 20.77 2.61
CA THR A 31 -15.74 20.21 1.40
C THR A 31 -14.77 19.18 0.80
N VAL A 32 -15.19 17.93 0.78
CA VAL A 32 -14.45 16.81 0.18
C VAL A 32 -14.98 16.55 -1.22
N LEU A 33 -14.11 16.65 -2.23
CA LEU A 33 -14.43 16.33 -3.62
C LEU A 33 -13.67 15.07 -4.03
N GLU A 34 -14.41 14.03 -4.38
CA GLU A 34 -13.88 12.73 -4.81
C GLU A 34 -14.35 12.41 -6.23
N LYS A 35 -13.41 12.17 -7.14
CA LYS A 35 -13.74 11.86 -8.55
C LYS A 35 -14.44 10.52 -8.75
N ARG A 36 -14.25 9.57 -7.83
CA ARG A 36 -14.92 8.26 -7.82
C ARG A 36 -16.31 8.37 -7.21
N LEU A 37 -17.13 7.34 -7.42
CA LEU A 37 -18.48 7.23 -6.83
C LEU A 37 -18.48 6.62 -5.44
N HIS A 38 -17.32 6.50 -4.80
CA HIS A 38 -17.14 5.95 -3.46
C HIS A 38 -15.99 6.66 -2.72
N VAL A 39 -16.01 6.59 -1.40
CA VAL A 39 -14.93 7.02 -0.52
C VAL A 39 -13.87 5.92 -0.32
N ALA A 40 -12.89 6.15 0.52
CA ALA A 40 -11.79 5.28 0.92
C ALA A 40 -10.66 5.12 -0.11
N GLY A 41 -10.73 5.79 -1.28
CA GLY A 41 -9.65 5.72 -2.25
C GLY A 41 -9.28 4.28 -2.62
N ASN A 42 -7.99 3.93 -2.60
CA ASN A 42 -7.54 2.56 -2.89
C ASN A 42 -7.78 1.56 -1.74
N CYS A 43 -8.20 2.00 -0.54
CA CYS A 43 -8.62 1.10 0.54
C CYS A 43 -10.10 0.68 0.42
N HIS A 44 -10.81 1.10 -0.62
CA HIS A 44 -12.23 0.79 -0.77
C HIS A 44 -12.49 -0.71 -0.71
N THR A 45 -13.47 -1.07 0.11
CA THR A 45 -13.98 -2.44 0.26
C THR A 45 -15.48 -2.45 0.02
N GLU A 46 -15.97 -3.55 -0.53
CA GLU A 46 -17.40 -3.76 -0.74
C GLU A 46 -17.79 -5.23 -0.50
N ARG A 47 -19.04 -5.47 -0.18
CA ARG A 47 -19.58 -6.82 -0.11
C ARG A 47 -20.01 -7.29 -1.50
N ASP A 48 -19.47 -8.43 -1.92
CA ASP A 48 -19.94 -9.06 -3.14
C ASP A 48 -21.40 -9.48 -2.99
N PRO A 49 -22.31 -9.03 -3.88
CA PRO A 49 -23.75 -9.24 -3.71
C PRO A 49 -24.16 -10.71 -3.84
N ARG A 50 -23.34 -11.57 -4.46
CA ARG A 50 -23.64 -12.99 -4.68
C ARG A 50 -23.13 -13.92 -3.59
N SER A 51 -21.94 -13.64 -3.10
CA SER A 51 -21.26 -14.49 -2.10
C SER A 51 -21.28 -13.90 -0.68
N GLY A 52 -21.52 -12.59 -0.55
CA GLY A 52 -21.38 -11.87 0.72
C GLY A 52 -19.93 -11.62 1.15
N VAL A 53 -18.95 -12.14 0.39
CA VAL A 53 -17.53 -11.97 0.70
C VAL A 53 -17.15 -10.49 0.67
N LEU A 54 -16.39 -10.03 1.67
CA LEU A 54 -15.84 -8.70 1.71
C LEU A 54 -14.65 -8.61 0.75
N VAL A 55 -14.78 -7.81 -0.30
CA VAL A 55 -13.79 -7.68 -1.38
C VAL A 55 -13.00 -6.38 -1.22
N HIS A 56 -11.68 -6.47 -1.31
CA HIS A 56 -10.77 -5.33 -1.42
C HIS A 56 -10.64 -4.96 -2.90
N VAL A 57 -11.39 -3.96 -3.35
CA VAL A 57 -11.60 -3.66 -4.77
C VAL A 57 -10.30 -3.30 -5.49
N TYR A 58 -9.38 -2.63 -4.81
CA TYR A 58 -8.09 -2.17 -5.36
C TYR A 58 -6.90 -2.95 -4.80
N GLY A 59 -7.08 -4.24 -4.52
CA GLY A 59 -6.07 -5.10 -3.94
C GLY A 59 -6.10 -5.14 -2.41
N PRO A 60 -5.47 -6.16 -1.82
CA PRO A 60 -5.55 -6.39 -0.38
C PRO A 60 -4.84 -5.31 0.42
N HIS A 61 -5.52 -4.84 1.45
CA HIS A 61 -4.96 -3.94 2.46
C HIS A 61 -5.12 -4.60 3.83
N ILE A 62 -4.00 -4.81 4.52
CA ILE A 62 -3.95 -5.35 5.88
C ILE A 62 -3.46 -4.24 6.80
N PHE A 63 -4.19 -3.97 7.88
CA PHE A 63 -3.80 -2.92 8.81
C PHE A 63 -2.80 -3.45 9.83
N HIS A 64 -1.69 -2.75 9.97
CA HIS A 64 -0.65 -3.04 10.95
C HIS A 64 0.02 -1.74 11.39
N THR A 65 0.41 -1.65 12.66
CA THR A 65 1.10 -0.47 13.19
C THR A 65 1.76 -0.77 14.54
N ASP A 66 2.82 -0.03 14.89
CA ASP A 66 3.35 0.07 16.24
C ASP A 66 2.87 1.36 16.93
N ASP A 67 2.20 2.24 16.18
CA ASP A 67 1.68 3.51 16.64
C ASP A 67 0.35 3.31 17.37
N GLU A 68 0.39 3.40 18.70
CA GLU A 68 -0.79 3.21 19.56
C GLU A 68 -1.86 4.28 19.33
N GLU A 69 -1.47 5.51 19.00
CA GLU A 69 -2.43 6.58 18.73
C GLU A 69 -3.20 6.31 17.43
N VAL A 70 -2.49 5.88 16.38
CA VAL A 70 -3.10 5.50 15.10
C VAL A 70 -4.02 4.30 15.29
N TRP A 71 -3.61 3.28 16.06
CA TRP A 71 -4.44 2.13 16.40
C TRP A 71 -5.71 2.53 17.14
N ASN A 72 -5.58 3.38 18.15
CA ASN A 72 -6.71 3.87 18.93
C ASN A 72 -7.65 4.74 18.10
N LEU A 73 -7.11 5.55 17.17
CA LEU A 73 -7.92 6.36 16.26
C LEU A 73 -8.84 5.48 15.42
N VAL A 74 -8.30 4.49 14.70
CA VAL A 74 -9.12 3.67 13.80
C VAL A 74 -10.14 2.83 14.54
N ASN A 75 -9.81 2.35 15.75
CA ASN A 75 -10.72 1.59 16.60
C ASN A 75 -11.85 2.42 17.24
N ARG A 76 -11.77 3.75 17.23
CA ARG A 76 -12.91 4.61 17.59
C ARG A 76 -14.04 4.57 16.57
N TYR A 77 -13.72 4.27 15.32
CA TYR A 77 -14.69 4.35 14.22
C TYR A 77 -15.20 2.97 13.77
N VAL A 78 -14.35 1.94 13.82
CA VAL A 78 -14.74 0.56 13.44
C VAL A 78 -14.05 -0.44 14.34
N THR A 79 -14.66 -1.62 14.48
CA THR A 79 -14.08 -2.73 15.23
C THR A 79 -13.02 -3.41 14.37
N PHE A 80 -11.77 -3.49 14.85
CA PHE A 80 -10.73 -4.30 14.24
C PHE A 80 -10.68 -5.68 14.90
N ARG A 81 -10.78 -6.73 14.08
CA ARG A 81 -10.54 -8.11 14.50
C ARG A 81 -9.05 -8.42 14.39
N PRO A 82 -8.44 -9.13 15.36
CA PRO A 82 -7.07 -9.59 15.23
C PRO A 82 -6.87 -10.42 13.95
N TYR A 83 -5.88 -10.04 13.17
CA TYR A 83 -5.55 -10.74 11.93
C TYR A 83 -4.04 -10.68 11.70
N VAL A 84 -3.43 -11.85 11.50
CA VAL A 84 -2.00 -11.97 11.16
C VAL A 84 -1.89 -12.41 9.71
N ASN A 85 -1.30 -11.56 8.88
CA ASN A 85 -1.10 -11.88 7.48
C ASN A 85 0.02 -12.93 7.30
N ARG A 86 -0.31 -14.03 6.62
CA ARG A 86 0.63 -15.07 6.22
C ARG A 86 0.57 -15.25 4.71
N VAL A 87 1.68 -14.97 4.07
CA VAL A 87 1.80 -15.00 2.61
C VAL A 87 2.48 -16.29 2.17
N LYS A 88 1.98 -16.90 1.11
CA LYS A 88 2.65 -18.02 0.44
C LYS A 88 3.21 -17.57 -0.90
N ALA A 89 4.17 -18.32 -1.42
CA ALA A 89 4.71 -18.10 -2.76
C ALA A 89 4.89 -19.42 -3.50
N THR A 90 4.70 -19.39 -4.82
CA THR A 90 5.05 -20.52 -5.67
C THR A 90 6.32 -20.20 -6.44
N THR A 91 7.23 -21.17 -6.56
CA THR A 91 8.37 -21.13 -7.45
C THR A 91 8.74 -22.57 -7.87
N GLY A 92 9.01 -22.79 -9.15
CA GLY A 92 9.37 -24.10 -9.67
C GLY A 92 8.34 -25.19 -9.35
N GLY A 93 7.05 -24.88 -9.36
CA GLY A 93 5.97 -25.84 -9.05
C GLY A 93 5.84 -26.23 -7.58
N ARG A 94 6.51 -25.54 -6.67
CA ARG A 94 6.48 -25.79 -5.21
C ARG A 94 5.95 -24.57 -4.47
N VAL A 95 5.29 -24.80 -3.32
CA VAL A 95 4.76 -23.74 -2.45
C VAL A 95 5.67 -23.54 -1.25
N PHE A 96 5.92 -22.28 -0.90
CA PHE A 96 6.77 -21.86 0.21
C PHE A 96 6.08 -20.81 1.07
N SER A 97 6.52 -20.70 2.32
CA SER A 97 6.08 -19.64 3.23
C SER A 97 6.93 -18.38 3.04
N LEU A 98 6.30 -17.20 3.08
CA LEU A 98 6.96 -15.89 3.07
C LEU A 98 6.59 -15.07 4.33
N PRO A 99 7.50 -14.20 4.81
CA PRO A 99 8.86 -13.94 4.36
C PRO A 99 9.74 -15.18 4.42
N ILE A 100 10.87 -15.19 3.67
CA ILE A 100 11.82 -16.30 3.71
C ILE A 100 12.22 -16.54 5.18
N ASN A 101 11.91 -17.72 5.68
CA ASN A 101 12.15 -18.14 7.08
C ASN A 101 12.85 -19.49 7.12
N LEU A 102 13.11 -20.03 8.31
CA LEU A 102 13.84 -21.29 8.47
C LEU A 102 13.13 -22.47 7.77
N LEU A 103 11.78 -22.50 7.77
CA LEU A 103 11.02 -23.50 7.03
C LEU A 103 11.27 -23.37 5.53
N THR A 104 11.19 -22.15 5.00
CA THR A 104 11.43 -21.85 3.58
C THR A 104 12.84 -22.26 3.15
N ILE A 105 13.86 -21.91 3.96
CA ILE A 105 15.27 -22.26 3.69
C ILE A 105 15.42 -23.78 3.66
N ASN A 106 14.96 -24.47 4.69
CA ASN A 106 15.09 -25.92 4.82
C ASN A 106 14.36 -26.64 3.67
N GLN A 107 13.14 -26.22 3.38
CA GLN A 107 12.32 -26.79 2.31
C GLN A 107 12.94 -26.54 0.92
N PHE A 108 13.45 -25.34 0.68
CA PHE A 108 14.02 -24.97 -0.62
C PHE A 108 15.30 -25.77 -0.95
N PHE A 109 16.20 -25.85 0.01
CA PHE A 109 17.48 -26.53 -0.14
C PHE A 109 17.44 -28.04 0.23
N GLY A 110 16.30 -28.59 0.64
CA GLY A 110 16.17 -29.98 1.05
C GLY A 110 17.02 -30.32 2.27
N LYS A 111 17.03 -29.46 3.28
CA LYS A 111 17.85 -29.54 4.50
C LYS A 111 17.00 -29.54 5.76
N THR A 112 17.66 -29.79 6.90
CA THR A 112 17.07 -29.72 8.25
C THR A 112 17.96 -28.87 9.17
N PHE A 113 18.38 -27.73 8.68
CA PHE A 113 19.26 -26.82 9.42
C PHE A 113 18.60 -26.30 10.70
N SER A 114 19.39 -26.20 11.73
CA SER A 114 19.13 -25.34 12.89
C SER A 114 19.24 -23.85 12.48
N PRO A 115 18.79 -22.90 13.32
CA PRO A 115 18.93 -21.47 13.04
C PRO A 115 20.37 -21.02 12.74
N SER A 116 21.36 -21.54 13.47
CA SER A 116 22.77 -21.20 13.28
C SER A 116 23.35 -21.78 11.99
N GLU A 117 23.02 -23.04 11.67
CA GLU A 117 23.45 -23.70 10.44
C GLU A 117 22.82 -23.03 9.20
N ALA A 118 21.52 -22.68 9.25
CA ALA A 118 20.87 -21.96 8.17
C ALA A 118 21.50 -20.59 7.95
N ARG A 119 21.84 -19.86 9.02
CA ARG A 119 22.54 -18.57 8.91
C ARG A 119 23.90 -18.74 8.25
N ALA A 120 24.72 -19.65 8.74
CA ALA A 120 26.05 -19.91 8.16
C ALA A 120 25.95 -20.36 6.71
N PHE A 121 24.97 -21.19 6.36
CA PHE A 121 24.74 -21.65 5.01
C PHE A 121 24.38 -20.48 4.08
N ILE A 122 23.41 -19.64 4.43
CA ILE A 122 23.02 -18.47 3.63
C ILE A 122 24.19 -17.49 3.51
N GLU A 123 24.93 -17.25 4.59
CA GLU A 123 26.13 -16.40 4.58
C GLU A 123 27.23 -16.95 3.64
N SER A 124 27.33 -18.26 3.48
CA SER A 124 28.29 -18.88 2.54
C SER A 124 27.87 -18.73 1.09
N ARG A 125 26.58 -18.49 0.80
CA ARG A 125 26.02 -18.28 -0.55
C ARG A 125 25.99 -16.80 -0.94
N ALA A 126 26.01 -15.92 0.05
CA ALA A 126 25.96 -14.48 -0.14
C ALA A 126 27.21 -13.95 -0.88
N ASP A 127 27.01 -13.03 -1.82
CA ASP A 127 28.12 -12.38 -2.51
C ASP A 127 28.74 -11.28 -1.64
N ARG A 128 29.83 -11.63 -0.95
CA ARG A 128 30.57 -10.74 -0.06
C ARG A 128 31.47 -9.75 -0.79
N SER A 129 31.66 -9.85 -2.09
CA SER A 129 32.39 -8.88 -2.89
C SER A 129 31.63 -7.55 -3.03
N ILE A 130 30.30 -7.60 -2.89
CA ILE A 130 29.43 -6.45 -2.90
C ILE A 130 29.46 -5.77 -1.52
N THR A 131 30.22 -4.71 -1.35
CA THR A 131 30.37 -3.99 -0.08
C THR A 131 29.27 -2.96 0.15
N GLU A 132 28.90 -2.21 -0.89
CA GLU A 132 27.91 -1.14 -0.87
C GLU A 132 26.88 -1.33 -2.00
N PRO A 133 25.83 -2.13 -1.77
CA PRO A 133 24.83 -2.41 -2.80
C PRO A 133 24.05 -1.13 -3.17
N GLN A 134 24.03 -0.80 -4.45
CA GLN A 134 23.30 0.33 -5.00
C GLN A 134 21.92 -0.09 -5.52
N SER A 135 21.82 -1.32 -6.01
CA SER A 135 20.60 -1.86 -6.63
C SER A 135 19.94 -2.94 -5.78
N PHE A 136 18.66 -3.19 -6.11
CA PHE A 136 17.89 -4.29 -5.54
C PHE A 136 18.58 -5.66 -5.74
N GLU A 137 19.11 -5.91 -6.96
CA GLU A 137 19.82 -7.16 -7.26
C GLU A 137 21.07 -7.31 -6.39
N GLU A 138 21.92 -6.29 -6.34
CA GLU A 138 23.13 -6.32 -5.50
C GLU A 138 22.80 -6.55 -4.03
N GLN A 139 21.75 -5.88 -3.52
CA GLN A 139 21.31 -6.08 -2.14
C GLN A 139 20.84 -7.53 -1.90
N ALA A 140 20.10 -8.12 -2.86
CA ALA A 140 19.65 -9.49 -2.77
C ALA A 140 20.83 -10.48 -2.80
N LEU A 141 21.73 -10.35 -3.77
CA LEU A 141 22.89 -11.22 -3.91
C LEU A 141 23.77 -11.17 -2.65
N ARG A 142 24.03 -9.96 -2.14
CA ARG A 142 24.80 -9.78 -0.89
C ARG A 142 24.12 -10.38 0.33
N PHE A 143 22.80 -10.42 0.38
CA PHE A 143 22.02 -10.76 1.57
C PHE A 143 21.64 -12.24 1.62
N ILE A 144 21.20 -12.82 0.50
CA ILE A 144 20.60 -14.15 0.44
C ILE A 144 21.22 -15.08 -0.61
N GLY A 145 22.13 -14.57 -1.43
CA GLY A 145 22.75 -15.31 -2.52
C GLY A 145 21.87 -15.48 -3.74
N PRO A 146 22.47 -16.02 -4.84
CA PRO A 146 21.80 -16.08 -6.15
C PRO A 146 20.59 -17.03 -6.18
N GLU A 147 20.63 -18.17 -5.48
CA GLU A 147 19.58 -19.19 -5.58
C GLU A 147 18.24 -18.66 -5.03
N LEU A 148 18.23 -18.03 -3.85
CA LEU A 148 17.02 -17.46 -3.28
C LEU A 148 16.59 -16.20 -4.03
N TYR A 149 17.54 -15.41 -4.52
CA TYR A 149 17.24 -14.25 -5.35
C TYR A 149 16.50 -14.66 -6.65
N GLU A 150 17.05 -15.61 -7.40
CA GLU A 150 16.44 -16.09 -8.64
C GLU A 150 15.04 -16.69 -8.39
N ALA A 151 14.91 -17.50 -7.32
CA ALA A 151 13.67 -18.21 -7.03
C ALA A 151 12.53 -17.31 -6.53
N PHE A 152 12.81 -16.35 -5.65
CA PHE A 152 11.75 -15.63 -4.92
C PHE A 152 11.62 -14.16 -5.29
N PHE A 153 12.66 -13.53 -5.84
CA PHE A 153 12.69 -12.08 -6.01
C PHE A 153 12.75 -11.63 -7.46
N LYS A 154 13.62 -12.19 -8.26
CA LYS A 154 13.90 -11.66 -9.60
C LYS A 154 12.68 -11.64 -10.50
N GLY A 155 12.02 -12.79 -10.70
CA GLY A 155 10.85 -12.88 -11.57
C GLY A 155 9.66 -12.09 -11.06
N TYR A 156 9.45 -12.11 -9.73
CA TYR A 156 8.41 -11.29 -9.09
C TYR A 156 8.68 -9.79 -9.28
N THR A 157 9.91 -9.35 -9.03
CA THR A 157 10.31 -7.94 -9.13
C THR A 157 10.18 -7.44 -10.57
N LEU A 158 10.61 -8.24 -11.54
CA LEU A 158 10.44 -7.92 -12.97
C LEU A 158 8.96 -7.67 -13.34
N LYS A 159 8.05 -8.53 -12.88
CA LYS A 159 6.60 -8.37 -13.11
C LYS A 159 6.02 -7.18 -12.36
N GLN A 160 6.41 -7.00 -11.09
CA GLN A 160 5.87 -5.94 -10.24
C GLN A 160 6.27 -4.54 -10.73
N TRP A 161 7.50 -4.39 -11.21
CA TRP A 161 8.05 -3.07 -11.55
C TRP A 161 8.21 -2.84 -13.05
N GLU A 162 8.24 -3.90 -13.89
CA GLU A 162 8.62 -3.83 -15.31
C GLU A 162 9.95 -3.09 -15.53
N VAL A 163 10.83 -3.18 -14.56
CA VAL A 163 12.15 -2.56 -14.54
C VAL A 163 13.16 -3.63 -14.12
N ASP A 164 14.33 -3.62 -14.76
CA ASP A 164 15.43 -4.50 -14.36
C ASP A 164 15.77 -4.24 -12.86
N PRO A 165 15.85 -5.28 -12.01
CA PRO A 165 16.23 -5.14 -10.61
C PRO A 165 17.54 -4.39 -10.35
N LYS A 166 18.43 -4.34 -11.33
CA LYS A 166 19.67 -3.52 -11.30
C LYS A 166 19.41 -2.02 -11.29
N ARG A 167 18.27 -1.57 -11.78
CA ARG A 167 17.87 -0.16 -11.83
C ARG A 167 16.95 0.25 -10.68
N LEU A 168 16.53 -0.69 -9.85
CA LEU A 168 15.74 -0.43 -8.66
C LEU A 168 16.66 -0.19 -7.45
N PRO A 169 16.35 0.77 -6.57
CA PRO A 169 17.22 1.06 -5.43
C PRO A 169 17.25 -0.09 -4.41
N ALA A 170 18.41 -0.33 -3.81
CA ALA A 170 18.64 -1.36 -2.80
C ALA A 170 17.66 -1.26 -1.60
N SER A 171 17.13 -0.06 -1.31
CA SER A 171 16.20 0.20 -0.22
C SER A 171 14.88 -0.57 -0.33
N ILE A 172 14.49 -1.02 -1.53
CA ILE A 172 13.26 -1.81 -1.74
C ILE A 172 13.37 -3.17 -1.03
N LEU A 173 14.53 -3.84 -1.08
CA LEU A 173 14.71 -5.16 -0.46
C LEU A 173 14.80 -5.10 1.08
N LYS A 174 15.16 -3.97 1.66
CA LYS A 174 15.24 -3.82 3.13
C LYS A 174 13.91 -4.10 3.84
N ARG A 175 12.81 -4.12 3.10
CA ARG A 175 11.46 -4.40 3.65
C ARG A 175 11.10 -5.88 3.74
N LEU A 176 11.90 -6.78 3.15
CA LEU A 176 11.65 -8.22 3.16
C LEU A 176 12.72 -8.95 3.98
N PRO A 177 12.55 -9.07 5.30
CA PRO A 177 13.54 -9.72 6.15
C PRO A 177 13.61 -11.22 5.87
N VAL A 178 14.84 -11.76 5.93
CA VAL A 178 15.07 -13.21 6.03
C VAL A 178 15.16 -13.58 7.50
N ARG A 179 14.44 -14.61 7.91
CA ARG A 179 14.33 -15.06 9.30
C ARG A 179 14.98 -16.43 9.49
N PHE A 180 15.79 -16.55 10.52
CA PHE A 180 16.38 -17.84 10.91
C PHE A 180 15.61 -18.49 12.08
N ASN A 181 14.28 -18.39 12.02
CA ASN A 181 13.30 -19.06 12.87
C ASN A 181 12.08 -19.45 12.04
N TYR A 182 11.07 -20.08 12.64
CA TYR A 182 9.85 -20.53 11.95
C TYR A 182 8.73 -19.48 11.93
N ASP A 183 9.02 -18.22 12.27
CA ASP A 183 8.02 -17.15 12.21
C ASP A 183 7.70 -16.78 10.76
N ASP A 184 6.45 -17.02 10.33
CA ASP A 184 5.91 -16.70 9.01
C ASP A 184 4.93 -15.52 9.02
N ASN A 185 4.84 -14.78 10.12
CA ASN A 185 4.06 -13.56 10.17
C ASN A 185 4.63 -12.53 9.19
N TYR A 186 3.81 -11.99 8.28
CA TYR A 186 4.32 -11.07 7.27
C TYR A 186 4.81 -9.74 7.86
N PHE A 187 4.10 -9.24 8.88
CA PHE A 187 4.45 -8.01 9.60
C PHE A 187 4.96 -8.31 11.02
N PHE A 188 5.73 -7.36 11.59
CA PHE A 188 6.27 -7.44 12.95
C PHE A 188 5.56 -6.52 13.94
N HIS A 189 4.68 -5.65 13.46
CA HIS A 189 4.03 -4.63 14.26
C HIS A 189 3.17 -5.22 15.38
N ARG A 190 3.14 -4.54 16.50
CA ARG A 190 2.40 -4.94 17.71
C ARG A 190 0.89 -5.07 17.46
N PHE A 191 0.34 -4.12 16.70
CA PHE A 191 -1.07 -4.10 16.36
C PHE A 191 -1.25 -4.54 14.91
N GLN A 192 -2.06 -5.58 14.71
CA GLN A 192 -2.40 -6.10 13.38
C GLN A 192 -3.85 -6.54 13.40
N GLY A 193 -4.60 -6.18 12.36
CA GLY A 193 -6.01 -6.52 12.30
C GLY A 193 -6.67 -6.13 11.00
N MET A 194 -7.89 -6.63 10.83
CA MET A 194 -8.78 -6.27 9.72
C MET A 194 -10.05 -5.64 10.29
N PRO A 195 -10.54 -4.56 9.67
CA PRO A 195 -11.82 -3.98 10.08
C PRO A 195 -12.96 -4.94 9.74
N GLU A 196 -13.81 -5.26 10.71
CA GLU A 196 -14.86 -6.27 10.58
C GLU A 196 -15.84 -5.98 9.43
N GLU A 197 -16.14 -4.71 9.21
CA GLU A 197 -17.02 -4.24 8.14
C GLU A 197 -16.28 -3.77 6.87
N GLY A 198 -14.93 -3.84 6.88
CA GLY A 198 -14.06 -3.31 5.83
C GLY A 198 -13.64 -1.86 6.06
N TYR A 199 -12.81 -1.34 5.15
CA TYR A 199 -12.23 0.01 5.28
C TYR A 199 -13.18 1.13 4.83
N THR A 200 -14.13 0.85 3.96
CA THR A 200 -15.08 1.86 3.48
C THR A 200 -15.90 2.45 4.62
N PRO A 201 -16.49 1.66 5.55
CA PRO A 201 -17.16 2.18 6.73
C PRO A 201 -16.25 3.01 7.65
N LEU A 202 -14.98 2.68 7.80
CA LEU A 202 -14.02 3.48 8.55
C LEU A 202 -13.94 4.92 7.99
N VAL A 203 -13.77 5.03 6.67
CA VAL A 203 -13.64 6.34 6.02
C VAL A 203 -14.99 7.07 6.01
N GLN A 204 -16.11 6.38 5.80
CA GLN A 204 -17.44 6.97 5.92
C GLN A 204 -17.67 7.59 7.30
N ARG A 205 -17.37 6.87 8.39
CA ARG A 205 -17.52 7.36 9.76
C ARG A 205 -16.54 8.49 10.10
N LEU A 206 -15.33 8.49 9.53
CA LEU A 206 -14.42 9.64 9.63
C LEU A 206 -15.01 10.90 8.99
N LEU A 207 -15.68 10.76 7.85
CA LEU A 207 -16.28 11.86 7.10
C LEU A 207 -17.70 12.23 7.58
N ASP A 208 -18.32 11.42 8.44
CA ASP A 208 -19.64 11.71 9.02
C ASP A 208 -19.52 12.74 10.14
N HIS A 209 -19.62 14.02 9.77
CA HIS A 209 -19.55 15.16 10.68
C HIS A 209 -20.36 16.34 10.14
N PRO A 210 -21.08 17.13 10.99
CA PRO A 210 -21.92 18.25 10.53
C PRO A 210 -21.18 19.32 9.71
N HIS A 211 -19.88 19.46 9.93
CA HIS A 211 -19.04 20.43 9.20
C HIS A 211 -18.36 19.84 7.97
N ILE A 212 -18.62 18.58 7.60
CA ILE A 212 -18.04 17.93 6.42
C ILE A 212 -19.13 17.69 5.38
N THR A 213 -18.90 18.17 4.17
CA THR A 213 -19.74 17.86 3.00
C THR A 213 -18.92 17.04 2.03
N VAL A 214 -19.41 15.87 1.63
CA VAL A 214 -18.76 14.98 0.64
C VAL A 214 -19.50 15.04 -0.68
N GLN A 215 -18.79 15.27 -1.77
CA GLN A 215 -19.30 15.27 -3.14
C GLN A 215 -18.54 14.21 -3.96
N LEU A 216 -19.23 13.15 -4.31
CA LEU A 216 -18.71 12.06 -5.14
C LEU A 216 -18.93 12.34 -6.63
N GLY A 217 -18.12 11.73 -7.49
CA GLY A 217 -18.18 11.94 -8.95
C GLY A 217 -17.63 13.29 -9.38
N GLN A 218 -17.00 14.05 -8.50
CA GLN A 218 -16.43 15.37 -8.76
C GLN A 218 -14.99 15.45 -8.27
N GLY A 219 -14.07 15.79 -9.17
CA GLY A 219 -12.68 16.08 -8.80
C GLY A 219 -12.50 17.56 -8.47
N LEU A 220 -11.57 17.86 -7.55
CA LEU A 220 -11.08 19.21 -7.33
C LEU A 220 -9.88 19.44 -8.27
N GLY A 221 -9.88 20.55 -9.00
CA GLY A 221 -8.76 20.96 -9.86
C GLY A 221 -8.03 22.17 -9.28
N ALA A 222 -6.86 22.50 -9.85
CA ALA A 222 -6.09 23.69 -9.44
C ALA A 222 -6.91 24.99 -9.58
N ALA A 223 -7.80 25.09 -10.57
CA ALA A 223 -8.69 26.24 -10.73
C ALA A 223 -9.71 26.42 -9.59
N ASP A 224 -10.06 25.34 -8.90
CA ASP A 224 -11.02 25.38 -7.78
C ASP A 224 -10.39 25.90 -6.47
N VAL A 225 -9.07 25.95 -6.36
CA VAL A 225 -8.35 26.34 -5.14
C VAL A 225 -8.78 27.72 -4.64
N ALA A 226 -9.11 28.64 -5.56
CA ALA A 226 -9.56 29.99 -5.22
C ALA A 226 -10.86 30.02 -4.40
N ARG A 227 -11.69 28.95 -4.45
CA ARG A 227 -12.96 28.83 -3.72
C ARG A 227 -12.77 28.56 -2.23
N PHE A 228 -11.56 28.20 -1.80
CA PHE A 228 -11.23 27.77 -0.44
C PHE A 228 -10.20 28.70 0.19
N ASP A 229 -10.20 28.75 1.51
CA ASP A 229 -9.13 29.39 2.27
C ASP A 229 -7.84 28.53 2.19
N HIS A 230 -7.98 27.19 2.20
CA HIS A 230 -6.90 26.22 2.04
C HIS A 230 -7.38 24.92 1.39
N VAL A 231 -6.50 24.20 0.68
CA VAL A 231 -6.79 22.91 0.03
C VAL A 231 -5.75 21.86 0.45
N TYR A 232 -6.23 20.68 0.82
CA TYR A 232 -5.40 19.49 0.96
C TYR A 232 -5.55 18.61 -0.27
N TRP A 233 -4.43 18.39 -0.96
CA TRP A 233 -4.40 17.67 -2.23
C TRP A 233 -3.81 16.27 -2.06
N SER A 234 -4.61 15.20 -2.22
CA SER A 234 -4.17 13.81 -2.16
C SER A 234 -4.11 13.12 -3.53
N GLY A 235 -4.43 13.81 -4.61
CA GLY A 235 -4.24 13.34 -5.97
C GLY A 235 -2.76 13.30 -6.38
N PRO A 236 -2.45 12.81 -7.61
CA PRO A 236 -1.08 12.82 -8.12
C PRO A 236 -0.48 14.24 -8.10
N LEU A 237 0.79 14.31 -7.68
CA LEU A 237 1.52 15.59 -7.56
C LEU A 237 1.59 16.34 -8.88
N ASP A 238 1.96 15.65 -9.95
CA ASP A 238 2.01 16.16 -11.33
C ASP A 238 0.64 16.50 -11.89
N GLY A 239 -0.40 15.77 -11.46
CA GLY A 239 -1.79 16.00 -11.85
C GLY A 239 -2.34 17.35 -11.36
N TYR A 240 -1.88 17.86 -10.21
CA TYR A 240 -2.23 19.20 -9.75
C TYR A 240 -1.78 20.28 -10.75
N TYR A 241 -0.62 20.09 -11.36
CA TYR A 241 -0.05 21.01 -12.35
C TYR A 241 -0.46 20.69 -13.80
N GLY A 242 -1.45 19.80 -13.99
CA GLY A 242 -1.92 19.46 -15.35
C GLY A 242 -0.86 18.73 -16.19
N PHE A 243 0.15 18.12 -15.56
CA PHE A 243 1.25 17.40 -16.22
C PHE A 243 2.11 18.28 -17.15
N ASP A 244 2.20 19.58 -16.87
CA ASP A 244 2.81 20.59 -17.73
C ASP A 244 4.32 20.41 -17.96
N GLU A 245 5.01 19.73 -17.05
CA GLU A 245 6.43 19.34 -17.20
C GLU A 245 6.63 17.87 -17.57
N GLY A 246 5.53 17.12 -17.75
CA GLY A 246 5.52 15.68 -18.01
C GLY A 246 4.91 14.87 -16.87
N ARG A 247 4.70 13.58 -17.11
CA ARG A 247 4.09 12.67 -16.13
C ARG A 247 5.15 12.01 -15.27
N LEU A 248 4.92 12.00 -13.97
CA LEU A 248 5.70 11.19 -13.03
C LEU A 248 5.39 9.70 -13.23
N PRO A 249 6.38 8.81 -13.13
CA PRO A 249 6.15 7.39 -13.32
C PRO A 249 5.43 6.77 -12.12
N TYR A 250 4.32 6.08 -12.39
CA TYR A 250 3.58 5.27 -11.43
C TYR A 250 3.39 3.84 -11.95
N ARG A 251 3.13 2.91 -11.04
CA ARG A 251 2.57 1.60 -11.35
C ARG A 251 1.06 1.66 -11.23
N THR A 252 0.37 0.95 -12.12
CA THR A 252 -1.04 0.59 -11.99
C THR A 252 -1.21 -0.90 -11.81
N LEU A 253 -2.36 -1.33 -11.30
CA LEU A 253 -2.72 -2.72 -11.11
C LEU A 253 -4.01 -3.02 -11.85
N ASP A 254 -4.00 -4.11 -12.61
CA ASP A 254 -5.20 -4.70 -13.18
C ASP A 254 -5.57 -5.96 -12.39
N PHE A 255 -6.87 -6.16 -12.18
CA PHE A 255 -7.40 -7.30 -11.43
C PHE A 255 -8.33 -8.12 -12.32
N GLU A 256 -7.95 -9.35 -12.57
CA GLU A 256 -8.81 -10.33 -13.20
C GLU A 256 -9.59 -11.06 -12.09
N ARG A 257 -10.90 -10.78 -12.01
CA ARG A 257 -11.78 -11.41 -11.03
C ARG A 257 -12.20 -12.80 -11.52
N PHE A 258 -12.19 -13.77 -10.61
CA PHE A 258 -12.79 -15.08 -10.80
C PHE A 258 -13.40 -15.58 -9.48
N GLU A 259 -14.30 -16.53 -9.59
CA GLU A 259 -15.05 -17.07 -8.46
C GLU A 259 -15.06 -18.60 -8.50
N GLY A 260 -15.26 -19.22 -7.34
CA GLY A 260 -15.39 -20.67 -7.22
C GLY A 260 -16.14 -21.07 -5.96
N GLU A 261 -16.47 -22.33 -5.86
CA GLU A 261 -17.03 -22.94 -4.65
C GLU A 261 -15.90 -23.36 -3.70
N GLY A 262 -16.15 -23.30 -2.41
CA GLY A 262 -15.18 -23.67 -1.38
C GLY A 262 -13.95 -22.75 -1.36
N ASP A 263 -12.80 -23.32 -1.03
CA ASP A 263 -11.50 -22.66 -1.04
C ASP A 263 -10.81 -22.88 -2.39
N MET A 264 -10.28 -21.80 -2.95
CA MET A 264 -9.61 -21.83 -4.24
C MET A 264 -8.09 -22.02 -4.12
N GLN A 265 -7.47 -21.47 -3.06
CA GLN A 265 -6.04 -21.61 -2.81
C GLN A 265 -5.68 -21.85 -1.33
N GLY A 266 -6.64 -21.77 -0.41
CA GLY A 266 -6.46 -22.07 1.00
C GLY A 266 -5.63 -21.05 1.79
N CYS A 267 -5.43 -19.84 1.24
CA CYS A 267 -4.77 -18.73 1.92
C CYS A 267 -5.19 -17.39 1.30
N ALA A 268 -5.03 -16.31 2.05
CA ALA A 268 -5.41 -14.97 1.59
C ALA A 268 -4.58 -14.49 0.38
N VAL A 269 -3.27 -14.74 0.40
CA VAL A 269 -2.35 -14.25 -0.64
C VAL A 269 -1.36 -15.34 -1.03
N MET A 270 -1.30 -15.63 -2.32
CA MET A 270 -0.30 -16.47 -2.96
C MET A 270 0.46 -15.65 -3.99
N ASN A 271 1.77 -15.46 -3.79
CA ASN A 271 2.65 -14.82 -4.77
C ASN A 271 3.14 -15.85 -5.79
N TYR A 272 3.22 -15.44 -7.03
CA TYR A 272 3.75 -16.23 -8.14
C TYR A 272 5.09 -15.63 -8.57
N THR A 273 6.19 -16.28 -8.23
CA THR A 273 7.52 -15.69 -8.44
C THR A 273 8.14 -16.03 -9.79
N ASP A 274 7.70 -17.13 -10.42
CA ASP A 274 8.20 -17.54 -11.74
C ASP A 274 7.86 -16.49 -12.82
N ALA A 275 8.83 -16.13 -13.64
CA ALA A 275 8.63 -15.16 -14.73
C ALA A 275 7.70 -15.65 -15.84
N SER A 276 7.51 -16.97 -15.97
CA SER A 276 6.58 -17.59 -16.92
C SER A 276 5.11 -17.41 -16.55
N VAL A 277 4.80 -17.08 -15.27
CA VAL A 277 3.44 -16.77 -14.80
C VAL A 277 3.21 -15.27 -14.96
N PRO A 278 2.18 -14.81 -15.71
CA PRO A 278 2.06 -13.40 -16.08
C PRO A 278 1.57 -12.50 -14.94
N TYR A 279 0.89 -13.03 -13.95
CA TYR A 279 0.41 -12.27 -12.77
C TYR A 279 1.40 -12.37 -11.60
N THR A 280 1.33 -11.38 -10.71
CA THR A 280 2.21 -11.30 -9.53
C THR A 280 1.68 -12.11 -8.36
N ARG A 281 0.35 -12.11 -8.16
CA ARG A 281 -0.29 -12.83 -7.06
C ARG A 281 -1.74 -13.20 -7.38
N ILE A 282 -2.26 -14.15 -6.60
CA ILE A 282 -3.69 -14.37 -6.45
C ILE A 282 -4.07 -14.00 -5.02
N THR A 283 -5.15 -13.24 -4.89
CA THR A 283 -5.78 -12.90 -3.62
C THR A 283 -7.12 -13.64 -3.52
N GLU A 284 -7.34 -14.39 -2.44
CA GLU A 284 -8.62 -15.01 -2.11
C GLU A 284 -9.24 -14.25 -0.94
N HIS A 285 -10.27 -13.45 -1.23
CA HIS A 285 -10.75 -12.39 -0.33
C HIS A 285 -11.38 -12.90 0.97
N LYS A 286 -12.06 -14.03 0.98
CA LYS A 286 -12.72 -14.55 2.19
C LYS A 286 -11.76 -14.83 3.34
N HIS A 287 -10.48 -15.12 3.04
CA HIS A 287 -9.47 -15.37 4.06
C HIS A 287 -9.00 -14.12 4.81
N PHE A 288 -9.40 -12.91 4.40
CA PHE A 288 -9.17 -11.69 5.19
C PHE A 288 -10.21 -11.50 6.31
N ALA A 289 -11.32 -12.25 6.27
CA ALA A 289 -12.34 -12.26 7.31
C ALA A 289 -12.57 -13.71 7.84
N PRO A 290 -11.57 -14.33 8.51
CA PRO A 290 -11.65 -15.73 8.92
C PRO A 290 -12.72 -16.01 10.00
N TRP A 291 -13.36 -14.99 10.52
CA TRP A 291 -14.52 -15.06 11.41
C TRP A 291 -15.86 -15.20 10.67
N GLU A 292 -15.83 -15.09 9.35
CA GLU A 292 -17.00 -15.29 8.48
C GLU A 292 -16.93 -16.66 7.79
N SER A 293 -18.08 -17.19 7.40
CA SER A 293 -18.19 -18.44 6.63
C SER A 293 -18.88 -18.16 5.31
N HIS A 294 -18.23 -18.54 4.21
CA HIS A 294 -18.75 -18.36 2.85
C HIS A 294 -18.58 -19.66 2.06
N GLU A 295 -19.65 -20.12 1.42
CA GLU A 295 -19.64 -21.30 0.53
C GLU A 295 -18.87 -21.02 -0.77
N ARG A 296 -18.84 -19.77 -1.20
CA ARG A 296 -18.16 -19.32 -2.42
C ARG A 296 -16.95 -18.45 -2.08
N SER A 297 -16.01 -18.42 -3.00
CA SER A 297 -14.83 -17.56 -2.91
C SER A 297 -14.79 -16.56 -4.05
N VAL A 298 -14.29 -15.35 -3.77
CA VAL A 298 -13.96 -14.32 -4.75
C VAL A 298 -12.45 -14.15 -4.76
N CYS A 299 -11.86 -14.31 -5.93
CA CYS A 299 -10.42 -14.23 -6.12
C CYS A 299 -10.04 -13.20 -7.17
N TYR A 300 -8.89 -12.57 -6.99
CA TYR A 300 -8.28 -11.68 -7.98
C TYR A 300 -6.90 -12.19 -8.39
N ARG A 301 -6.66 -12.30 -9.73
CA ARG A 301 -5.29 -12.31 -10.26
C ARG A 301 -4.84 -10.87 -10.45
N GLU A 302 -3.69 -10.53 -9.91
CA GLU A 302 -3.14 -9.18 -9.95
C GLU A 302 -2.03 -9.09 -11.00
N PHE A 303 -2.17 -8.14 -11.90
CA PHE A 303 -1.16 -7.80 -12.91
C PHE A 303 -0.67 -6.39 -12.64
N SER A 304 0.63 -6.20 -12.54
CA SER A 304 1.23 -4.89 -12.41
C SER A 304 1.79 -4.44 -13.75
N ARG A 305 1.51 -3.18 -14.12
CA ARG A 305 2.04 -2.57 -15.35
C ARG A 305 2.34 -1.09 -15.17
N HIS A 306 2.98 -0.49 -16.14
CA HIS A 306 3.18 0.96 -16.16
C HIS A 306 1.84 1.70 -16.21
N CYS A 307 1.72 2.79 -15.43
CA CYS A 307 0.50 3.57 -15.34
C CYS A 307 0.38 4.51 -16.54
N GLY A 308 -0.64 4.29 -17.35
CA GLY A 308 -1.00 5.18 -18.46
C GLY A 308 -1.80 6.42 -18.02
N PRO A 309 -2.15 7.30 -18.96
CA PRO A 309 -2.83 8.57 -18.67
C PRO A 309 -4.19 8.44 -17.97
N ASP A 310 -4.95 7.41 -18.31
CA ASP A 310 -6.30 7.17 -17.83
C ASP A 310 -6.38 6.15 -16.69
N ASP A 311 -5.24 5.59 -16.31
CA ASP A 311 -5.14 4.57 -15.28
C ASP A 311 -5.17 5.16 -13.87
N ILE A 312 -5.47 4.30 -12.91
CA ILE A 312 -5.38 4.62 -11.48
C ILE A 312 -3.93 4.43 -11.03
N PRO A 313 -3.24 5.48 -10.54
CA PRO A 313 -1.91 5.33 -9.98
C PRO A 313 -1.97 4.65 -8.60
N TYR A 314 -1.12 3.61 -8.42
CA TYR A 314 -1.02 2.90 -7.14
C TYR A 314 0.27 3.20 -6.41
N TYR A 315 1.41 3.06 -7.10
CA TYR A 315 2.73 3.18 -6.48
C TYR A 315 3.62 4.13 -7.28
N PRO A 316 4.25 5.13 -6.61
CA PRO A 316 5.31 5.91 -7.22
C PRO A 316 6.50 5.03 -7.57
N VAL A 317 7.12 5.27 -8.72
CA VAL A 317 8.33 4.54 -9.16
C VAL A 317 9.55 5.42 -8.90
N HIS A 318 10.45 4.94 -8.04
CA HIS A 318 11.75 5.56 -7.80
C HIS A 318 12.84 4.73 -8.48
N LEU A 319 13.70 5.37 -9.27
CA LEU A 319 14.83 4.74 -9.93
C LEU A 319 16.16 5.23 -9.34
N THR A 320 17.22 4.45 -9.51
CA THR A 320 18.58 4.82 -9.05
C THR A 320 19.17 6.04 -9.79
N GLU A 321 18.71 6.27 -11.01
CA GLU A 321 19.23 7.34 -11.90
C GLU A 321 18.75 8.75 -11.54
N GLY A 322 17.95 8.88 -10.47
CA GLY A 322 17.48 10.16 -9.94
C GLY A 322 16.20 10.69 -10.62
N ASP A 323 15.48 11.52 -9.87
CA ASP A 323 14.14 12.01 -10.21
C ASP A 323 14.13 13.52 -10.46
N ALA A 324 14.85 14.00 -11.50
CA ALA A 324 14.90 15.44 -11.81
C ALA A 324 13.51 16.06 -12.03
N LEU A 325 12.59 15.30 -12.68
CA LEU A 325 11.21 15.73 -12.86
C LEU A 325 10.47 15.85 -11.52
N LEU A 326 10.63 14.87 -10.64
CA LEU A 326 10.04 14.89 -9.29
C LEU A 326 10.55 16.09 -8.50
N GLN A 327 11.86 16.37 -8.55
CA GLN A 327 12.45 17.51 -7.85
C GLN A 327 11.85 18.86 -8.30
N ARG A 328 11.58 19.02 -9.61
CA ARG A 328 10.93 20.24 -10.14
C ARG A 328 9.50 20.38 -9.58
N TYR A 329 8.68 19.34 -9.65
CA TYR A 329 7.32 19.38 -9.07
C TYR A 329 7.35 19.61 -7.56
N GLN A 330 8.24 18.97 -6.84
CA GLN A 330 8.38 19.18 -5.38
C GLN A 330 8.83 20.61 -5.04
N ALA A 331 9.69 21.21 -5.86
CA ALA A 331 10.09 22.61 -5.67
C ALA A 331 8.90 23.57 -5.85
N ARG A 332 8.06 23.32 -6.84
CA ARG A 332 6.80 24.08 -7.05
C ARG A 332 5.84 23.87 -5.89
N ALA A 333 5.63 22.62 -5.47
CA ALA A 333 4.72 22.28 -4.37
C ALA A 333 5.09 22.96 -3.05
N ARG A 334 6.40 23.11 -2.75
CA ARG A 334 6.86 23.84 -1.57
C ARG A 334 6.54 25.35 -1.59
N ASN A 335 6.30 25.92 -2.75
CA ASN A 335 5.97 27.34 -2.92
C ASN A 335 4.45 27.60 -2.93
N GLU A 336 3.61 26.56 -2.94
CA GLU A 336 2.16 26.70 -2.86
C GLU A 336 1.74 27.20 -1.47
N ARG A 337 1.05 28.34 -1.42
CA ARG A 337 0.62 28.95 -0.14
C ARG A 337 -0.74 28.48 0.35
N LYS A 338 -1.59 28.07 -0.60
CA LYS A 338 -2.97 27.64 -0.31
C LYS A 338 -3.18 26.15 -0.46
N VAL A 339 -2.14 25.38 -0.81
CA VAL A 339 -2.26 23.94 -1.04
C VAL A 339 -1.21 23.19 -0.23
N THR A 340 -1.67 22.17 0.49
CA THR A 340 -0.80 21.18 1.14
C THR A 340 -0.97 19.84 0.45
N PHE A 341 0.11 19.30 -0.10
CA PHE A 341 0.11 17.99 -0.72
C PHE A 341 0.22 16.90 0.35
N VAL A 342 -0.71 15.93 0.32
CA VAL A 342 -0.84 14.89 1.34
C VAL A 342 -1.03 13.51 0.71
N GLY A 343 -0.80 12.47 1.49
CA GLY A 343 -0.98 11.09 1.07
C GLY A 343 0.07 10.61 0.07
N ARG A 344 -0.07 9.36 -0.34
CA ARG A 344 0.89 8.64 -1.19
C ARG A 344 1.17 9.35 -2.52
N LEU A 345 0.12 9.77 -3.21
CA LEU A 345 0.24 10.36 -4.54
C LEU A 345 0.62 11.84 -4.48
N GLY A 346 0.04 12.61 -3.56
CA GLY A 346 0.34 14.03 -3.40
C GLY A 346 1.76 14.31 -2.94
N THR A 347 2.34 13.41 -2.13
CA THR A 347 3.73 13.53 -1.68
C THR A 347 4.72 12.72 -2.52
N TYR A 348 4.23 11.95 -3.48
CA TYR A 348 5.03 11.00 -4.29
C TYR A 348 5.87 10.06 -3.41
N ARG A 349 5.27 9.46 -2.37
CA ARG A 349 5.95 8.59 -1.42
C ARG A 349 5.20 7.28 -1.26
N TYR A 350 5.93 6.17 -1.16
CA TYR A 350 5.32 4.92 -0.70
C TYR A 350 4.96 5.05 0.78
N MET A 351 3.72 4.79 1.14
CA MET A 351 3.21 4.90 2.51
C MET A 351 2.25 3.75 2.78
N ASP A 352 2.44 3.04 3.88
CA ASP A 352 1.45 2.12 4.40
C ASP A 352 0.30 2.89 5.05
N MET A 353 -0.80 2.23 5.38
CA MET A 353 -2.01 2.92 5.87
C MET A 353 -1.77 3.66 7.19
N ASP A 354 -1.02 3.06 8.11
CA ASP A 354 -0.68 3.65 9.40
C ASP A 354 0.21 4.89 9.24
N VAL A 355 1.24 4.81 8.40
CA VAL A 355 2.11 5.95 8.05
C VAL A 355 1.29 7.06 7.39
N THR A 356 0.32 6.69 6.55
CA THR A 356 -0.59 7.65 5.90
C THR A 356 -1.46 8.38 6.94
N ILE A 357 -2.02 7.65 7.91
CA ILE A 357 -2.84 8.22 8.98
C ILE A 357 -1.98 9.09 9.90
N ARG A 358 -0.80 8.63 10.31
CA ARG A 358 0.14 9.41 11.13
C ARG A 358 0.48 10.74 10.47
N ALA A 359 0.90 10.70 9.20
CA ALA A 359 1.22 11.92 8.46
C ALA A 359 0.01 12.88 8.34
N ALA A 360 -1.20 12.33 8.20
CA ALA A 360 -2.43 13.14 8.17
C ALA A 360 -2.72 13.82 9.51
N LEU A 361 -2.55 13.11 10.64
CA LEU A 361 -2.66 13.68 11.99
C LEU A 361 -1.65 14.79 12.22
N ASP A 362 -0.41 14.59 11.82
CA ASP A 362 0.66 15.57 11.99
C ASP A 362 0.38 16.85 11.17
N VAL A 363 -0.11 16.68 9.92
CA VAL A 363 -0.54 17.81 9.08
C VAL A 363 -1.71 18.58 9.70
N ALA A 364 -2.73 17.87 10.21
CA ALA A 364 -3.88 18.52 10.85
C ALA A 364 -3.45 19.28 12.10
N ARG A 365 -2.61 18.70 12.94
CA ARG A 365 -2.08 19.36 14.15
C ARG A 365 -1.24 20.59 13.83
N ALA A 366 -0.40 20.51 12.82
CA ALA A 366 0.38 21.67 12.37
C ALA A 366 -0.54 22.82 11.90
N ALA A 367 -1.62 22.49 11.19
CA ALA A 367 -2.60 23.48 10.74
C ALA A 367 -3.40 24.11 11.90
N LEU A 368 -3.64 23.37 12.99
CA LEU A 368 -4.36 23.88 14.18
C LEU A 368 -3.46 24.67 15.15
N ALA A 369 -2.15 24.46 15.07
CA ALA A 369 -1.18 25.16 15.92
C ALA A 369 -0.75 26.53 15.36
N GLY A 370 -0.92 26.80 14.08
CA GLY A 370 -0.54 28.04 13.37
C GLY A 370 -1.70 28.92 13.06
#